data_a00beb57e0d36ce494cfb8fd7bdac90b
#
_entry.id   a00beb57e0d36ce494cfb8fd7bdac90b
#
_cell.length_a   1.000
_cell.length_b   1.000
_cell.length_c   1.000
_cell.angle_alpha   90.00
_cell.angle_beta   90.00
_cell.angle_gamma   90.00
#
_symmetry.space_group_name_H-M   'P 1'
#
loop_
_entity.id
_entity.type
_entity.pdbx_description
1 polymer ?
#
loop_
_entity_poly.entity_id
_entity_poly.type
_entity_poly.pdbx_seq_one_letter_code
_entity_poly.pdbx_strand_id
1 'polypeptide(L)'
;MTDDRVSIAFFADANSPRFNRRRFMKTLAFVAGAGVAVAACGGSDSDSSSSGPGATVAPDATEAKTLNFYNWTDYVAPDEDGKPGTISAFEKETGIKVTYDTYDSNDVLLQKMESGGTGFDLIVPTDSYIPRLKQGDLVQALNLSLIPNLKNVDQRFRDAEYDPGNELSIPWQWGTTGLGFDPTQIKDGEVTDWDAFDLASVKGKATYLNEARDAFGMALIALGYDPNTTDDTQLDEATDWLIAKKKNLKSISSNYKTQLESGEIVLAQAYSGDVFQAQVNNDKLEYAIPSSGAFQWVDVMMIPKDAKHPKNAHAFMNYILTPEAGAALTNFTYYGTPNKAALPLIDKEIIDDPLINPPADVVEKLYFQKDLGEDEFKYSDRWTKVTTA
;
A
#
# COMPACT_ATOMS: atom_id res chain seq x y z
N MET A 1 -28.19 -26.36 -0.93
CA MET A 1 -26.85 -25.83 -0.74
C MET A 1 -26.88 -24.49 -1.43
N THR A 2 -27.17 -23.45 -0.69
CA THR A 2 -27.37 -22.07 -1.15
C THR A 2 -26.05 -21.35 -1.01
N ASP A 3 -25.55 -20.86 -2.16
CA ASP A 3 -24.32 -20.09 -2.30
C ASP A 3 -24.61 -18.66 -1.79
N ASP A 4 -24.25 -18.38 -0.54
CA ASP A 4 -24.35 -17.04 0.06
C ASP A 4 -23.11 -16.19 -0.29
N ARG A 5 -22.97 -15.85 -1.57
CA ARG A 5 -22.09 -14.75 -1.99
C ARG A 5 -22.80 -13.44 -1.69
N VAL A 6 -22.45 -12.80 -0.59
CA VAL A 6 -22.83 -11.41 -0.34
C VAL A 6 -22.05 -10.53 -1.31
N SER A 7 -22.64 -10.30 -2.48
CA SER A 7 -22.17 -9.27 -3.41
C SER A 7 -22.53 -7.92 -2.83
N ILE A 8 -21.56 -7.20 -2.27
CA ILE A 8 -21.71 -5.78 -1.99
C ILE A 8 -21.58 -5.07 -3.35
N ALA A 9 -22.71 -4.88 -4.03
CA ALA A 9 -22.79 -4.08 -5.24
C ALA A 9 -22.71 -2.60 -4.84
N PHE A 10 -21.58 -1.98 -5.03
CA PHE A 10 -21.47 -0.52 -5.02
C PHE A 10 -21.83 -0.02 -6.42
N PHE A 11 -22.99 0.62 -6.55
CA PHE A 11 -23.36 1.36 -7.76
C PHE A 11 -22.61 2.71 -7.73
N ALA A 12 -21.54 2.82 -8.50
CA ALA A 12 -20.93 4.11 -8.79
C ALA A 12 -21.68 4.78 -9.95
N ASP A 13 -22.27 5.94 -9.71
CA ASP A 13 -22.88 6.77 -10.75
C ASP A 13 -21.74 7.55 -11.43
N ALA A 14 -21.50 7.30 -12.71
CA ALA A 14 -20.41 7.86 -13.51
C ALA A 14 -20.47 9.40 -13.69
N ASN A 15 -21.41 10.08 -13.02
CA ASN A 15 -21.64 11.53 -13.10
C ASN A 15 -21.45 12.28 -11.78
N SER A 16 -20.68 11.76 -10.83
CA SER A 16 -20.38 12.48 -9.59
C SER A 16 -19.53 13.74 -9.87
N PRO A 17 -19.93 14.93 -9.39
CA PRO A 17 -19.15 16.13 -9.58
C PRO A 17 -17.80 16.01 -8.86
N ARG A 18 -16.70 16.26 -9.60
CA ARG A 18 -15.33 16.31 -9.08
C ARG A 18 -15.28 17.28 -7.90
N PHE A 19 -14.98 16.76 -6.70
CA PHE A 19 -14.97 17.54 -5.47
C PHE A 19 -13.60 18.17 -5.24
N ASN A 20 -13.57 19.44 -4.85
CA ASN A 20 -12.32 20.17 -4.57
C ASN A 20 -11.86 19.90 -3.14
N ARG A 21 -10.95 18.94 -2.95
CA ARG A 21 -10.45 18.42 -1.68
C ARG A 21 -9.81 19.49 -0.76
N ARG A 22 -9.28 20.59 -1.32
CA ARG A 22 -8.73 21.72 -0.54
C ARG A 22 -9.76 22.46 0.33
N ARG A 23 -11.05 22.36 0.01
CA ARG A 23 -12.10 23.04 0.76
C ARG A 23 -12.48 22.33 2.06
N PHE A 24 -12.29 20.99 2.10
CA PHE A 24 -12.71 20.18 3.24
C PHE A 24 -11.76 20.32 4.44
N MET A 25 -10.47 20.40 4.25
CA MET A 25 -9.49 20.56 5.34
C MET A 25 -9.62 21.90 6.12
N LYS A 26 -10.32 22.90 5.57
CA LYS A 26 -10.54 24.19 6.24
C LYS A 26 -11.80 24.28 7.10
N THR A 27 -12.67 23.25 7.08
CA THR A 27 -14.00 23.35 7.72
C THR A 27 -14.11 22.56 9.03
N LEU A 28 -13.08 21.83 9.46
CA LEU A 28 -13.06 21.04 10.71
C LEU A 28 -12.50 21.79 11.93
N ALA A 29 -12.28 23.11 11.83
CA ALA A 29 -11.94 23.94 12.96
C ALA A 29 -13.23 24.56 13.52
N PHE A 30 -13.86 23.96 14.49
CA PHE A 30 -14.67 24.54 15.56
C PHE A 30 -15.75 23.58 16.06
N VAL A 31 -15.46 22.74 17.03
CA VAL A 31 -16.32 22.49 18.20
C VAL A 31 -15.41 22.22 19.40
N ALA A 32 -15.08 23.28 20.13
CA ALA A 32 -14.62 23.17 21.50
C ALA A 32 -15.82 23.37 22.41
N GLY A 33 -16.02 22.48 23.34
CA GLY A 33 -17.10 22.64 24.30
C GLY A 33 -16.98 21.72 25.51
N ALA A 34 -16.36 22.30 26.57
CA ALA A 34 -16.65 22.17 27.99
C ALA A 34 -16.49 20.79 28.68
N GLY A 35 -15.54 20.81 29.61
CA GLY A 35 -15.26 19.78 30.57
C GLY A 35 -16.31 19.57 31.67
N VAL A 36 -16.17 18.46 32.36
CA VAL A 36 -16.48 18.33 33.81
C VAL A 36 -15.49 17.34 34.41
N ALA A 37 -14.71 17.80 35.37
CA ALA A 37 -13.95 16.97 36.29
C ALA A 37 -14.87 16.49 37.41
N VAL A 38 -14.86 15.17 37.67
CA VAL A 38 -15.33 14.65 38.97
C VAL A 38 -14.33 13.60 39.41
N ALA A 39 -13.63 13.90 40.49
CA ALA A 39 -12.89 12.95 41.31
C ALA A 39 -13.84 12.26 42.27
N ALA A 40 -13.76 10.92 42.34
CA ALA A 40 -14.22 10.20 43.52
C ALA A 40 -13.48 8.86 43.66
N CYS A 41 -12.92 8.63 44.79
CA CYS A 41 -12.25 7.42 45.25
C CYS A 41 -13.24 6.29 45.59
N GLY A 42 -12.76 5.03 45.46
CA GLY A 42 -13.16 3.97 46.41
C GLY A 42 -13.79 2.74 45.82
N GLY A 43 -13.07 1.59 45.90
CA GLY A 43 -13.66 0.33 46.39
C GLY A 43 -14.04 -0.74 45.37
N SER A 44 -13.18 -1.76 45.31
CA SER A 44 -13.42 -3.23 45.25
C SER A 44 -14.44 -3.87 44.28
N ASP A 45 -13.88 -4.82 43.54
CA ASP A 45 -14.39 -6.12 43.07
C ASP A 45 -15.75 -6.21 42.37
N SER A 46 -15.69 -6.53 41.09
CA SER A 46 -16.37 -7.72 40.56
C SER A 46 -16.15 -7.84 39.05
N ASP A 47 -15.82 -9.07 38.63
CA ASP A 47 -15.74 -9.54 37.26
C ASP A 47 -16.96 -9.15 36.42
N SER A 48 -16.72 -8.46 35.34
CA SER A 48 -17.60 -8.53 34.17
C SER A 48 -16.77 -8.26 32.91
N SER A 49 -16.51 -9.33 32.15
CA SER A 49 -15.95 -9.32 30.82
C SER A 49 -16.85 -8.53 29.87
N SER A 50 -16.58 -7.25 29.66
CA SER A 50 -17.10 -6.52 28.52
C SER A 50 -16.04 -6.51 27.43
N SER A 51 -16.26 -7.30 26.40
CA SER A 51 -15.53 -7.24 25.14
C SER A 51 -15.88 -5.92 24.44
N GLY A 52 -15.11 -4.85 24.74
CA GLY A 52 -15.12 -3.62 23.97
C GLY A 52 -14.40 -3.84 22.62
N PRO A 53 -14.72 -3.06 21.58
CA PRO A 53 -14.05 -3.19 20.29
C PRO A 53 -12.59 -2.72 20.41
N GLY A 54 -11.65 -3.63 20.07
CA GLY A 54 -10.24 -3.29 19.92
C GLY A 54 -9.38 -3.42 21.18
N ALA A 55 -9.31 -4.62 21.77
CA ALA A 55 -8.31 -4.87 22.82
C ALA A 55 -6.91 -4.91 22.18
N THR A 56 -6.06 -3.93 22.51
CA THR A 56 -4.62 -4.01 22.26
C THR A 56 -3.98 -5.03 23.17
N VAL A 57 -3.09 -5.85 22.63
CA VAL A 57 -2.31 -6.80 23.45
C VAL A 57 -1.24 -5.99 24.18
N ALA A 58 -1.24 -6.05 25.51
CA ALA A 58 -0.19 -5.41 26.29
C ALA A 58 1.18 -6.02 25.93
N PRO A 59 2.22 -5.19 25.76
CA PRO A 59 3.58 -5.68 25.48
C PRO A 59 4.06 -6.58 26.62
N ASP A 60 4.88 -7.57 26.27
CA ASP A 60 5.48 -8.45 27.28
C ASP A 60 6.40 -7.64 28.20
N ALA A 61 6.23 -7.85 29.50
CA ALA A 61 7.06 -7.18 30.52
C ALA A 61 8.57 -7.56 30.43
N THR A 62 8.91 -8.61 29.67
CA THR A 62 10.27 -9.09 29.47
C THR A 62 10.98 -8.46 28.27
N GLU A 63 10.26 -7.86 27.33
CA GLU A 63 10.86 -7.14 26.19
C GLU A 63 11.10 -5.66 26.54
N ALA A 64 12.20 -5.08 26.02
CA ALA A 64 12.38 -3.64 26.06
C ALA A 64 11.23 -2.96 25.30
N LYS A 65 10.72 -1.84 25.80
CA LYS A 65 9.62 -1.09 25.16
C LYS A 65 10.12 -0.30 23.94
N THR A 66 10.64 -1.01 22.95
CA THR A 66 11.15 -0.46 21.68
C THR A 66 10.69 -1.31 20.52
N LEU A 67 10.50 -0.69 19.34
CA LEU A 67 10.17 -1.32 18.07
C LEU A 67 10.97 -0.63 16.96
N ASN A 68 11.79 -1.39 16.24
CA ASN A 68 12.48 -0.90 15.05
C ASN A 68 11.66 -1.29 13.83
N PHE A 69 11.05 -0.30 13.19
CA PHE A 69 10.08 -0.49 12.12
C PHE A 69 10.65 0.03 10.78
N TYR A 70 10.74 -0.85 9.76
CA TYR A 70 11.22 -0.55 8.42
C TYR A 70 10.08 -0.66 7.42
N ASN A 71 9.75 0.42 6.75
CA ASN A 71 8.55 0.55 5.93
C ASN A 71 8.83 1.39 4.68
N TRP A 72 7.84 1.52 3.82
CA TRP A 72 7.85 2.42 2.69
C TRP A 72 7.83 3.89 3.11
N THR A 73 8.36 4.75 2.23
CA THR A 73 8.29 6.21 2.43
C THR A 73 6.82 6.69 2.33
N ASP A 74 6.44 7.71 3.10
CA ASP A 74 5.09 8.32 3.12
C ASP A 74 3.93 7.33 3.38
N TYR A 75 4.18 6.28 4.16
CA TYR A 75 3.24 5.16 4.33
C TYR A 75 2.69 5.02 5.75
N VAL A 76 2.85 6.04 6.58
CA VAL A 76 2.23 6.22 7.90
C VAL A 76 1.76 7.66 8.05
N ALA A 77 0.59 7.87 8.70
CA ALA A 77 0.11 9.21 8.97
C ALA A 77 1.08 9.95 9.91
N PRO A 78 1.54 11.16 9.54
CA PRO A 78 2.37 12.00 10.41
C PRO A 78 1.56 12.63 11.53
N ASP A 79 2.26 13.25 12.50
CA ASP A 79 1.62 14.11 13.48
C ASP A 79 1.18 15.43 12.81
N GLU A 80 -0.10 15.74 12.89
CA GLU A 80 -0.66 16.95 12.28
C GLU A 80 -1.65 17.65 13.23
N ASP A 81 -1.63 18.99 13.26
CA ASP A 81 -2.59 19.84 13.98
C ASP A 81 -2.81 19.44 15.45
N GLY A 82 -1.75 18.98 16.12
CA GLY A 82 -1.79 18.52 17.51
C GLY A 82 -2.47 17.15 17.70
N LYS A 83 -2.81 16.46 16.62
CA LYS A 83 -3.27 15.07 16.63
C LYS A 83 -2.09 14.14 16.41
N PRO A 84 -1.97 13.04 17.19
CA PRO A 84 -0.93 12.06 16.96
C PRO A 84 -1.19 11.28 15.68
N GLY A 85 -0.15 11.13 14.85
CA GLY A 85 -0.15 10.24 13.68
C GLY A 85 -0.07 8.77 14.09
N THR A 86 0.12 7.89 13.11
CA THR A 86 0.09 6.44 13.32
C THR A 86 1.07 5.98 14.41
N ILE A 87 2.32 6.44 14.34
CA ILE A 87 3.38 6.03 15.26
C ILE A 87 3.17 6.66 16.65
N SER A 88 2.97 7.98 16.72
CA SER A 88 2.79 8.68 18.00
C SER A 88 1.55 8.22 18.77
N ALA A 89 0.48 7.85 18.07
CA ALA A 89 -0.72 7.29 18.69
C ALA A 89 -0.42 5.90 19.28
N PHE A 90 0.27 5.04 18.56
CA PHE A 90 0.72 3.73 19.07
C PHE A 90 1.64 3.89 20.30
N GLU A 91 2.64 4.76 20.21
CA GLU A 91 3.55 5.05 21.33
C GLU A 91 2.81 5.54 22.57
N LYS A 92 1.83 6.43 22.38
CA LYS A 92 1.01 6.99 23.48
C LYS A 92 0.17 5.92 24.16
N GLU A 93 -0.38 4.99 23.37
CA GLU A 93 -1.26 3.92 23.88
C GLU A 93 -0.48 2.84 24.61
N THR A 94 0.67 2.40 24.04
CA THR A 94 1.39 1.22 24.53
C THR A 94 2.60 1.55 25.39
N GLY A 95 3.15 2.75 25.25
CA GLY A 95 4.44 3.14 25.83
C GLY A 95 5.64 2.50 25.13
N ILE A 96 5.46 1.82 23.98
CA ILE A 96 6.52 1.27 23.15
C ILE A 96 7.05 2.40 22.26
N LYS A 97 8.37 2.65 22.28
CA LYS A 97 9.01 3.63 21.42
C LYS A 97 9.35 3.04 20.07
N VAL A 98 9.00 3.73 18.99
CA VAL A 98 9.23 3.29 17.61
C VAL A 98 10.40 4.05 17.00
N THR A 99 11.40 3.31 16.52
CA THR A 99 12.42 3.82 15.59
C THR A 99 11.92 3.48 14.18
N TYR A 100 11.59 4.50 13.41
CA TYR A 100 11.03 4.34 12.07
C TYR A 100 12.09 4.67 11.01
N ASP A 101 12.31 3.73 10.10
CA ASP A 101 13.22 3.88 8.96
C ASP A 101 12.48 3.48 7.68
N THR A 102 12.94 3.98 6.52
CA THR A 102 12.22 3.80 5.25
C THR A 102 13.08 3.25 4.14
N TYR A 103 12.43 2.63 3.16
CA TYR A 103 13.01 2.18 1.89
C TYR A 103 12.07 2.54 0.72
N ASP A 104 12.57 2.41 -0.50
CA ASP A 104 11.89 2.79 -1.74
C ASP A 104 11.70 1.65 -2.74
N SER A 105 12.19 0.44 -2.43
CA SER A 105 11.95 -0.76 -3.24
C SER A 105 12.01 -2.06 -2.43
N ASN A 106 11.23 -3.07 -2.86
CA ASN A 106 11.29 -4.40 -2.25
C ASN A 106 12.67 -5.06 -2.40
N ASP A 107 13.40 -4.79 -3.48
CA ASP A 107 14.75 -5.33 -3.69
C ASP A 107 15.74 -4.76 -2.67
N VAL A 108 15.63 -3.47 -2.33
CA VAL A 108 16.42 -2.85 -1.24
C VAL A 108 16.09 -3.50 0.10
N LEU A 109 14.81 -3.72 0.39
CA LEU A 109 14.39 -4.45 1.59
C LEU A 109 14.99 -5.86 1.61
N LEU A 110 14.83 -6.64 0.53
CA LEU A 110 15.32 -8.02 0.45
C LEU A 110 16.84 -8.10 0.66
N GLN A 111 17.61 -7.30 -0.06
CA GLN A 111 19.08 -7.22 0.12
C GLN A 111 19.46 -6.88 1.56
N LYS A 112 18.72 -5.97 2.19
CA LYS A 112 18.94 -5.60 3.58
C LYS A 112 18.68 -6.80 4.50
N MET A 113 17.61 -7.56 4.28
CA MET A 113 17.28 -8.75 5.05
C MET A 113 18.32 -9.87 4.85
N GLU A 114 18.76 -10.11 3.61
CA GLU A 114 19.78 -11.10 3.27
C GLU A 114 21.14 -10.79 3.90
N SER A 115 21.48 -9.52 4.09
CA SER A 115 22.71 -9.12 4.76
C SER A 115 22.77 -9.53 6.24
N GLY A 116 21.62 -9.81 6.84
CA GLY A 116 21.48 -10.21 8.23
C GLY A 116 21.80 -9.11 9.26
N GLY A 117 21.42 -9.34 10.51
CA GLY A 117 21.73 -8.42 11.61
C GLY A 117 21.15 -7.02 11.43
N THR A 118 19.98 -6.91 10.80
CA THR A 118 19.39 -5.64 10.43
C THR A 118 18.94 -4.80 11.61
N GLY A 119 18.60 -5.48 12.71
CA GLY A 119 18.05 -4.87 13.92
C GLY A 119 16.60 -4.44 13.82
N PHE A 120 15.93 -4.71 12.70
CA PHE A 120 14.50 -4.45 12.57
C PHE A 120 13.65 -5.50 13.25
N ASP A 121 12.51 -5.07 13.79
CA ASP A 121 11.53 -5.93 14.45
C ASP A 121 10.26 -6.11 13.58
N LEU A 122 10.00 -5.18 12.67
CA LEU A 122 8.84 -5.16 11.79
C LEU A 122 9.23 -4.61 10.42
N ILE A 123 8.78 -5.29 9.36
CA ILE A 123 8.97 -4.90 7.95
C ILE A 123 7.63 -4.96 7.20
N VAL A 124 7.52 -4.26 6.07
CA VAL A 124 6.29 -4.21 5.25
C VAL A 124 6.59 -4.49 3.77
N PRO A 125 6.94 -5.73 3.39
CA PRO A 125 7.10 -6.09 1.98
C PRO A 125 5.76 -6.20 1.26
N THR A 126 5.81 -6.21 -0.08
CA THR A 126 4.68 -6.58 -0.93
C THR A 126 4.50 -8.12 -0.94
N ASP A 127 3.26 -8.58 -1.10
CA ASP A 127 2.85 -9.99 -1.06
C ASP A 127 3.69 -10.90 -1.96
N SER A 128 4.09 -10.44 -3.15
CA SER A 128 4.95 -11.17 -4.08
C SER A 128 6.36 -11.50 -3.54
N TYR A 129 6.81 -10.84 -2.48
CA TYR A 129 8.12 -11.08 -1.85
C TYR A 129 8.07 -12.09 -0.69
N ILE A 130 6.88 -12.48 -0.23
CA ILE A 130 6.72 -13.48 0.85
C ILE A 130 7.44 -14.79 0.54
N PRO A 131 7.32 -15.39 -0.68
CA PRO A 131 7.99 -16.65 -0.98
C PRO A 131 9.51 -16.54 -0.85
N ARG A 132 10.13 -15.46 -1.34
CA ARG A 132 11.59 -15.25 -1.26
C ARG A 132 12.06 -15.06 0.19
N LEU A 133 11.33 -14.27 0.98
CA LEU A 133 11.63 -14.07 2.39
C LEU A 133 11.49 -15.37 3.17
N LYS A 134 10.49 -16.19 2.86
CA LYS A 134 10.28 -17.53 3.45
C LYS A 134 11.39 -18.50 3.05
N GLN A 135 11.74 -18.58 1.77
CA GLN A 135 12.79 -19.46 1.26
C GLN A 135 14.16 -19.12 1.85
N GLY A 136 14.46 -17.83 2.03
CA GLY A 136 15.68 -17.35 2.66
C GLY A 136 15.72 -17.55 4.18
N ASP A 137 14.67 -18.09 4.82
CA ASP A 137 14.50 -18.16 6.30
C ASP A 137 14.72 -16.78 6.97
N LEU A 138 14.26 -15.71 6.30
CA LEU A 138 14.48 -14.32 6.70
C LEU A 138 13.39 -13.76 7.63
N VAL A 139 12.26 -14.47 7.76
CA VAL A 139 11.10 -14.09 8.59
C VAL A 139 10.68 -15.24 9.48
N GLN A 140 9.91 -14.91 10.51
CA GLN A 140 9.40 -15.90 11.46
C GLN A 140 7.88 -16.01 11.41
N ALA A 141 7.35 -17.19 11.82
CA ALA A 141 5.93 -17.41 11.93
C ALA A 141 5.30 -16.50 13.01
N LEU A 142 4.09 -16.04 12.75
CA LEU A 142 3.34 -15.17 13.63
C LEU A 142 2.62 -15.96 14.73
N ASN A 143 2.54 -15.38 15.92
CA ASN A 143 1.63 -15.85 16.94
C ASN A 143 0.30 -15.09 16.84
N LEU A 144 -0.65 -15.64 16.09
CA LEU A 144 -1.95 -15.00 15.84
C LEU A 144 -2.79 -14.77 17.11
N SER A 145 -2.48 -15.49 18.22
CA SER A 145 -3.15 -15.22 19.49
C SER A 145 -2.82 -13.85 20.07
N LEU A 146 -1.71 -13.23 19.63
CA LEU A 146 -1.30 -11.87 19.97
C LEU A 146 -1.92 -10.80 19.06
N ILE A 147 -2.70 -11.21 18.03
CA ILE A 147 -3.33 -10.33 17.05
C ILE A 147 -4.86 -10.56 17.01
N PRO A 148 -5.59 -10.38 18.13
CA PRO A 148 -7.04 -10.60 18.16
C PRO A 148 -7.83 -9.74 17.18
N ASN A 149 -7.28 -8.59 16.73
CA ASN A 149 -7.91 -7.71 15.74
C ASN A 149 -7.79 -8.25 14.30
N LEU A 150 -7.12 -9.37 14.04
CA LEU A 150 -7.14 -10.04 12.73
C LEU A 150 -8.58 -10.38 12.27
N LYS A 151 -9.52 -10.54 13.19
CA LYS A 151 -10.96 -10.68 12.89
C LYS A 151 -11.55 -9.50 12.10
N ASN A 152 -10.94 -8.31 12.19
CA ASN A 152 -11.37 -7.09 11.50
C ASN A 152 -10.95 -7.06 10.03
N VAL A 153 -9.99 -7.91 9.62
CA VAL A 153 -9.52 -8.01 8.24
C VAL A 153 -10.62 -8.67 7.39
N ASP A 154 -10.82 -8.13 6.19
CA ASP A 154 -11.73 -8.70 5.20
C ASP A 154 -11.28 -10.11 4.77
N GLN A 155 -12.25 -11.01 4.49
CA GLN A 155 -11.96 -12.40 4.18
C GLN A 155 -11.06 -12.58 2.94
N ARG A 156 -11.14 -11.69 1.95
CA ARG A 156 -10.30 -11.75 0.73
C ARG A 156 -8.80 -11.53 1.01
N PHE A 157 -8.45 -10.90 2.12
CA PHE A 157 -7.06 -10.68 2.56
C PHE A 157 -6.64 -11.59 3.71
N ARG A 158 -7.61 -12.34 4.29
CA ARG A 158 -7.34 -13.37 5.27
C ARG A 158 -7.20 -14.70 4.55
N ASP A 159 -6.22 -15.49 4.94
CA ASP A 159 -6.01 -16.81 4.33
C ASP A 159 -5.81 -16.71 2.79
N ALA A 160 -5.14 -15.64 2.34
CA ALA A 160 -4.87 -15.41 0.92
C ALA A 160 -3.84 -16.41 0.37
N GLU A 161 -3.86 -16.66 -0.95
CA GLU A 161 -2.98 -17.65 -1.59
C GLU A 161 -1.49 -17.38 -1.34
N TYR A 162 -1.09 -16.11 -1.19
CA TYR A 162 0.30 -15.73 -0.92
C TYR A 162 0.77 -16.10 0.50
N ASP A 163 -0.14 -16.25 1.47
CA ASP A 163 0.17 -16.66 2.85
C ASP A 163 -1.04 -17.34 3.50
N PRO A 164 -1.31 -18.63 3.17
CA PRO A 164 -2.43 -19.38 3.73
C PRO A 164 -2.37 -19.44 5.25
N GLY A 165 -3.48 -19.09 5.89
CA GLY A 165 -3.61 -19.06 7.34
C GLY A 165 -2.98 -17.84 8.02
N ASN A 166 -2.45 -16.86 7.29
CA ASN A 166 -1.69 -15.73 7.82
C ASN A 166 -0.53 -16.19 8.72
N GLU A 167 0.18 -17.23 8.26
CA GLU A 167 1.27 -17.84 9.04
C GLU A 167 2.45 -16.89 9.25
N LEU A 168 2.77 -16.07 8.23
CA LEU A 168 3.96 -15.22 8.17
C LEU A 168 3.62 -13.74 8.14
N SER A 169 2.39 -13.37 7.74
CA SER A 169 2.08 -11.98 7.38
C SER A 169 0.69 -11.53 7.84
N ILE A 170 0.58 -10.22 8.05
CA ILE A 170 -0.69 -9.52 8.29
C ILE A 170 -0.83 -8.42 7.24
N PRO A 171 -1.94 -8.33 6.50
CA PRO A 171 -2.12 -7.29 5.49
C PRO A 171 -2.08 -5.89 6.11
N TRP A 172 -1.38 -4.98 5.41
CA TRP A 172 -1.20 -3.58 5.77
C TRP A 172 -2.14 -2.69 4.96
N GLN A 173 -1.91 -2.56 3.68
CA GLN A 173 -2.73 -1.83 2.71
C GLN A 173 -2.66 -2.52 1.35
N TRP A 174 -3.52 -2.14 0.43
CA TRP A 174 -3.53 -2.64 -0.94
C TRP A 174 -3.79 -1.51 -1.93
N GLY A 175 -3.36 -1.70 -3.16
CA GLY A 175 -3.55 -0.73 -4.22
C GLY A 175 -3.34 -1.32 -5.59
N THR A 176 -3.29 -0.43 -6.58
CA THR A 176 -3.03 -0.76 -7.98
C THR A 176 -1.87 0.05 -8.52
N THR A 177 -1.16 -0.53 -9.50
CA THR A 177 -0.13 0.16 -10.28
C THR A 177 -0.75 0.57 -11.61
N GLY A 178 -0.89 1.88 -11.86
CA GLY A 178 -1.53 2.43 -13.05
C GLY A 178 -0.82 3.66 -13.59
N LEU A 179 -1.59 4.63 -14.07
CA LEU A 179 -1.09 5.85 -14.68
C LEU A 179 -1.43 7.07 -13.81
N GLY A 180 -0.42 7.80 -13.36
CA GLY A 180 -0.57 9.12 -12.74
C GLY A 180 -0.22 10.21 -13.75
N PHE A 181 -1.08 11.21 -13.94
CA PHE A 181 -0.87 12.19 -15.01
C PHE A 181 -1.52 13.55 -14.75
N ASP A 182 -1.05 14.57 -15.49
CA ASP A 182 -1.67 15.90 -15.55
C ASP A 182 -2.41 16.08 -16.90
N PRO A 183 -3.75 15.91 -16.94
CA PRO A 183 -4.53 16.00 -18.18
C PRO A 183 -4.49 17.40 -18.80
N THR A 184 -4.14 18.43 -18.06
CA THR A 184 -4.06 19.80 -18.59
C THR A 184 -2.85 20.00 -19.50
N GLN A 185 -1.84 19.12 -19.38
CA GLN A 185 -0.62 19.15 -20.17
C GLN A 185 -0.60 18.09 -21.28
N ILE A 186 -1.47 17.08 -21.23
CA ILE A 186 -1.62 16.04 -22.25
C ILE A 186 -2.79 16.43 -23.15
N LYS A 187 -2.49 16.86 -24.40
CA LYS A 187 -3.48 17.47 -25.31
C LYS A 187 -3.70 16.70 -26.61
N ASP A 188 -2.89 15.70 -26.87
CA ASP A 188 -2.85 14.94 -28.11
C ASP A 188 -3.43 13.53 -27.99
N GLY A 189 -4.07 13.21 -26.85
CA GLY A 189 -4.75 11.96 -26.60
C GLY A 189 -5.37 11.86 -25.22
N GLU A 190 -6.10 10.78 -24.97
CA GLU A 190 -6.65 10.44 -23.68
C GLU A 190 -5.71 9.44 -22.97
N VAL A 191 -5.62 9.57 -21.66
CA VAL A 191 -4.82 8.65 -20.82
C VAL A 191 -5.77 7.58 -20.26
N THR A 192 -5.95 6.52 -21.04
CA THR A 192 -6.87 5.42 -20.72
C THR A 192 -6.17 4.06 -20.68
N ASP A 193 -4.96 3.97 -21.24
CA ASP A 193 -4.19 2.72 -21.30
C ASP A 193 -2.68 3.01 -21.39
N TRP A 194 -1.87 1.95 -21.38
CA TRP A 194 -0.40 2.01 -21.39
C TRP A 194 0.21 2.64 -22.65
N ASP A 195 -0.55 2.75 -23.74
CA ASP A 195 -0.13 3.47 -24.96
C ASP A 195 -0.03 4.99 -24.76
N ALA A 196 -0.54 5.53 -23.64
CA ALA A 196 -0.33 6.94 -23.25
C ALA A 196 1.15 7.36 -23.25
N PHE A 197 2.08 6.41 -23.06
CA PHE A 197 3.51 6.68 -23.18
C PHE A 197 3.98 7.00 -24.62
N ASP A 198 3.14 6.81 -25.65
CA ASP A 198 3.44 7.18 -27.05
C ASP A 198 2.98 8.59 -27.41
N LEU A 199 2.20 9.25 -26.57
CA LEU A 199 1.68 10.59 -26.83
C LEU A 199 2.83 11.59 -26.98
N ALA A 200 2.73 12.47 -27.97
CA ALA A 200 3.79 13.44 -28.27
C ALA A 200 4.00 14.45 -27.11
N SER A 201 2.93 14.78 -26.39
CA SER A 201 2.97 15.69 -25.23
C SER A 201 3.74 15.16 -24.04
N VAL A 202 3.91 13.82 -23.92
CA VAL A 202 4.66 13.23 -22.80
C VAL A 202 6.16 13.11 -23.07
N LYS A 203 6.62 13.42 -24.28
CA LYS A 203 8.02 13.26 -24.68
C LYS A 203 8.98 14.02 -23.77
N GLY A 204 9.89 13.29 -23.10
CA GLY A 204 10.85 13.81 -22.13
C GLY A 204 10.22 14.27 -20.82
N LYS A 205 8.96 13.90 -20.56
CA LYS A 205 8.18 14.27 -19.38
C LYS A 205 7.44 13.07 -18.75
N ALA A 206 7.84 11.86 -19.06
CA ALA A 206 7.26 10.65 -18.47
C ALA A 206 8.30 9.90 -17.63
N THR A 207 7.84 9.00 -16.76
CA THR A 207 8.69 8.10 -15.98
C THR A 207 8.08 6.72 -15.85
N TYR A 208 8.95 5.68 -15.82
CA TYR A 208 8.60 4.35 -15.31
C TYR A 208 9.03 4.24 -13.85
N LEU A 209 8.37 3.36 -13.12
CA LEU A 209 8.86 2.89 -11.84
C LEU A 209 10.22 2.20 -12.03
N ASN A 210 11.11 2.35 -11.07
CA ASN A 210 12.38 1.62 -11.04
C ASN A 210 12.19 0.24 -10.38
N GLU A 211 11.18 -0.49 -10.87
CA GLU A 211 10.77 -1.82 -10.42
C GLU A 211 10.63 -2.71 -11.66
N ALA A 212 11.52 -3.70 -11.81
CA ALA A 212 11.57 -4.55 -13.00
C ALA A 212 10.22 -5.23 -13.28
N ARG A 213 9.60 -5.83 -12.25
CA ARG A 213 8.34 -6.55 -12.40
C ARG A 213 7.18 -5.64 -12.76
N ASP A 214 7.11 -4.43 -12.20
CA ASP A 214 6.07 -3.44 -12.55
C ASP A 214 6.23 -2.95 -13.99
N ALA A 215 7.46 -2.61 -14.40
CA ALA A 215 7.74 -2.14 -15.75
C ALA A 215 7.44 -3.23 -16.81
N PHE A 216 7.89 -4.46 -16.58
CA PHE A 216 7.59 -5.57 -17.48
C PHE A 216 6.12 -5.94 -17.47
N GLY A 217 5.44 -5.92 -16.30
CA GLY A 217 4.01 -6.17 -16.21
C GLY A 217 3.20 -5.20 -17.04
N MET A 218 3.52 -3.91 -16.99
CA MET A 218 2.94 -2.89 -17.85
C MET A 218 3.11 -3.24 -19.34
N ALA A 219 4.33 -3.58 -19.77
CA ALA A 219 4.62 -3.89 -21.17
C ALA A 219 3.91 -5.17 -21.64
N LEU A 220 3.94 -6.22 -20.83
CA LEU A 220 3.30 -7.50 -21.13
C LEU A 220 1.78 -7.35 -21.24
N ILE A 221 1.14 -6.64 -20.30
CA ILE A 221 -0.29 -6.36 -20.37
C ILE A 221 -0.63 -5.56 -21.63
N ALA A 222 0.16 -4.52 -21.94
CA ALA A 222 -0.03 -3.71 -23.15
C ALA A 222 0.09 -4.53 -24.44
N LEU A 223 0.90 -5.59 -24.44
CA LEU A 223 1.06 -6.54 -25.56
C LEU A 223 0.03 -7.68 -25.55
N GLY A 224 -0.84 -7.75 -24.52
CA GLY A 224 -1.86 -8.79 -24.39
C GLY A 224 -1.34 -10.14 -23.85
N TYR A 225 -0.21 -10.12 -23.15
CA TYR A 225 0.41 -11.29 -22.53
C TYR A 225 0.10 -11.38 -21.03
N ASP A 226 0.27 -12.57 -20.44
CA ASP A 226 0.25 -12.73 -18.98
C ASP A 226 1.45 -11.96 -18.38
N PRO A 227 1.23 -11.01 -17.45
CA PRO A 227 2.32 -10.24 -16.82
C PRO A 227 3.26 -11.09 -15.95
N ASN A 228 2.94 -12.36 -15.73
CA ASN A 228 3.76 -13.32 -15.02
C ASN A 228 4.40 -14.37 -15.94
N THR A 229 4.40 -14.14 -17.26
CA THR A 229 5.00 -15.08 -18.21
C THR A 229 6.49 -15.28 -17.98
N THR A 230 6.98 -16.51 -18.21
CA THR A 230 8.42 -16.83 -18.24
C THR A 230 8.91 -17.17 -19.64
N ASP A 231 8.06 -16.97 -20.66
CA ASP A 231 8.39 -17.17 -22.07
C ASP A 231 9.38 -16.11 -22.55
N ASP A 232 10.54 -16.57 -23.04
CA ASP A 232 11.62 -15.68 -23.46
C ASP A 232 11.23 -14.78 -24.63
N THR A 233 10.39 -15.26 -25.56
CA THR A 233 9.94 -14.47 -26.72
C THR A 233 9.07 -13.29 -26.26
N GLN A 234 8.09 -13.55 -25.38
CA GLN A 234 7.21 -12.52 -24.84
C GLN A 234 7.99 -11.49 -24.01
N LEU A 235 8.97 -11.97 -23.23
CA LEU A 235 9.85 -11.09 -22.44
C LEU A 235 10.76 -10.23 -23.33
N ASP A 236 11.24 -10.76 -24.45
CA ASP A 236 12.05 -10.01 -25.42
C ASP A 236 11.19 -8.95 -26.12
N GLU A 237 9.95 -9.26 -26.53
CA GLU A 237 9.02 -8.29 -27.10
C GLU A 237 8.65 -7.19 -26.09
N ALA A 238 8.46 -7.53 -24.80
CA ALA A 238 8.24 -6.56 -23.75
C ALA A 238 9.49 -5.67 -23.52
N THR A 239 10.68 -6.25 -23.63
CA THR A 239 11.95 -5.50 -23.56
C THR A 239 12.02 -4.44 -24.67
N ASP A 240 11.74 -4.86 -25.92
CA ASP A 240 11.75 -3.97 -27.08
C ASP A 240 10.68 -2.87 -26.96
N TRP A 241 9.50 -3.20 -26.44
CA TRP A 241 8.42 -2.24 -26.15
C TRP A 241 8.87 -1.17 -25.14
N LEU A 242 9.49 -1.58 -24.03
CA LEU A 242 10.01 -0.67 -22.99
C LEU A 242 11.11 0.26 -23.56
N ILE A 243 12.07 -0.31 -24.30
CA ILE A 243 13.17 0.46 -24.91
C ILE A 243 12.63 1.45 -25.93
N ALA A 244 11.68 1.04 -26.77
CA ALA A 244 11.09 1.92 -27.78
C ALA A 244 10.43 3.17 -27.17
N LYS A 245 9.82 3.02 -26.00
CA LYS A 245 9.15 4.14 -25.29
C LYS A 245 10.09 4.91 -24.36
N LYS A 246 11.25 4.35 -24.01
CA LYS A 246 12.26 5.02 -23.15
C LYS A 246 12.66 6.41 -23.66
N LYS A 247 12.66 6.63 -24.98
CA LYS A 247 12.91 7.97 -25.61
C LYS A 247 11.93 9.06 -25.16
N ASN A 248 10.77 8.68 -24.62
CA ASN A 248 9.73 9.59 -24.14
C ASN A 248 9.87 9.86 -22.63
N LEU A 249 10.72 9.08 -21.96
CA LEU A 249 10.93 9.22 -20.52
C LEU A 249 11.89 10.39 -20.22
N LYS A 250 11.67 11.03 -19.09
CA LYS A 250 12.63 11.87 -18.41
C LYS A 250 13.58 11.04 -17.56
N SER A 251 13.02 10.04 -16.87
CA SER A 251 13.76 9.18 -15.95
C SER A 251 13.08 7.81 -15.82
N ILE A 252 13.79 6.89 -15.17
CA ILE A 252 13.24 5.69 -14.56
C ILE A 252 13.42 5.90 -13.06
N SER A 253 12.34 6.05 -12.30
CA SER A 253 12.41 6.42 -10.89
C SER A 253 11.12 6.12 -10.15
N SER A 254 11.23 5.50 -8.98
CA SER A 254 10.10 5.33 -8.05
C SER A 254 9.84 6.59 -7.20
N ASN A 255 10.71 7.62 -7.27
CA ASN A 255 10.53 8.93 -6.65
C ASN A 255 9.78 9.93 -7.57
N TYR A 256 8.70 9.50 -8.21
CA TYR A 256 7.96 10.28 -9.21
C TYR A 256 6.94 11.25 -8.62
N LYS A 257 6.46 11.02 -7.38
CA LYS A 257 5.39 11.81 -6.75
C LYS A 257 5.69 13.31 -6.77
N THR A 258 6.84 13.73 -6.24
CA THR A 258 7.26 15.13 -6.23
C THR A 258 7.44 15.71 -7.63
N GLN A 259 7.86 14.91 -8.60
CA GLN A 259 8.01 15.34 -9.99
C GLN A 259 6.66 15.58 -10.66
N LEU A 260 5.63 14.75 -10.37
CA LEU A 260 4.24 15.00 -10.78
C LEU A 260 3.68 16.25 -10.11
N GLU A 261 3.84 16.39 -8.80
CA GLU A 261 3.37 17.56 -8.04
C GLU A 261 3.90 18.88 -8.60
N SER A 262 5.18 18.91 -8.95
CA SER A 262 5.84 20.10 -9.51
C SER A 262 5.57 20.33 -11.00
N GLY A 263 4.99 19.35 -11.71
CA GLY A 263 4.83 19.39 -13.16
C GLY A 263 6.15 19.16 -13.94
N GLU A 264 7.17 18.64 -13.28
CA GLU A 264 8.44 18.26 -13.91
C GLU A 264 8.26 17.08 -14.87
N ILE A 265 7.35 16.16 -14.52
CA ILE A 265 6.80 15.13 -15.40
C ILE A 265 5.28 15.30 -15.50
N VAL A 266 4.70 14.77 -16.56
CA VAL A 266 3.26 14.88 -16.84
C VAL A 266 2.57 13.53 -16.89
N LEU A 267 3.35 12.43 -16.95
CA LEU A 267 2.88 11.05 -16.96
C LEU A 267 3.85 10.17 -16.18
N ALA A 268 3.31 9.29 -15.36
CA ALA A 268 4.08 8.29 -14.61
C ALA A 268 3.36 6.94 -14.62
N GLN A 269 4.11 5.84 -14.71
CA GLN A 269 3.68 4.60 -14.10
C GLN A 269 3.71 4.84 -12.59
N ALA A 270 2.59 4.63 -11.90
CA ALA A 270 2.41 5.14 -10.56
C ALA A 270 1.56 4.22 -9.68
N TYR A 271 1.79 4.26 -8.39
CA TYR A 271 0.93 3.65 -7.38
C TYR A 271 -0.27 4.56 -7.09
N SER A 272 -1.46 3.95 -6.94
CA SER A 272 -2.73 4.69 -6.82
C SER A 272 -2.71 5.74 -5.70
N GLY A 273 -2.39 5.36 -4.48
CA GLY A 273 -2.42 6.27 -3.32
C GLY A 273 -1.41 7.41 -3.42
N ASP A 274 -0.24 7.20 -4.02
CA ASP A 274 0.75 8.26 -4.23
C ASP A 274 0.21 9.39 -5.10
N VAL A 275 -0.55 9.05 -6.16
CA VAL A 275 -1.16 10.06 -7.03
C VAL A 275 -2.25 10.82 -6.27
N PHE A 276 -3.06 10.13 -5.45
CA PHE A 276 -4.07 10.79 -4.61
C PHE A 276 -3.43 11.68 -3.53
N GLN A 277 -2.32 11.27 -2.94
CA GLN A 277 -1.55 12.14 -2.03
C GLN A 277 -0.99 13.36 -2.79
N ALA A 278 -0.45 13.16 -4.00
CA ALA A 278 0.07 14.25 -4.81
C ALA A 278 -1.00 15.28 -5.22
N GLN A 279 -2.27 14.85 -5.38
CA GLN A 279 -3.40 15.74 -5.64
C GLN A 279 -3.63 16.79 -4.54
N VAL A 280 -3.18 16.53 -3.31
CA VAL A 280 -3.25 17.52 -2.22
C VAL A 280 -2.44 18.78 -2.57
N ASN A 281 -1.31 18.62 -3.24
CA ASN A 281 -0.42 19.71 -3.66
C ASN A 281 -0.69 20.18 -5.09
N ASN A 282 -1.18 19.29 -5.97
CA ASN A 282 -1.51 19.59 -7.36
C ASN A 282 -2.86 18.94 -7.74
N ASP A 283 -3.94 19.68 -7.56
CA ASP A 283 -5.34 19.25 -7.78
C ASP A 283 -5.70 18.94 -9.24
N LYS A 284 -4.77 19.14 -10.18
CA LYS A 284 -4.92 18.79 -11.59
C LYS A 284 -4.56 17.35 -11.90
N LEU A 285 -3.80 16.70 -11.02
CA LEU A 285 -3.36 15.32 -11.23
C LEU A 285 -4.56 14.38 -11.24
N GLU A 286 -4.48 13.37 -12.09
CA GLU A 286 -5.45 12.29 -12.19
C GLU A 286 -4.72 10.94 -12.13
N TYR A 287 -5.46 9.91 -11.69
CA TYR A 287 -5.03 8.53 -11.75
C TYR A 287 -5.95 7.74 -12.67
N ALA A 288 -5.41 6.79 -13.42
CA ALA A 288 -6.19 5.85 -14.21
C ALA A 288 -5.70 4.42 -14.00
N ILE A 289 -6.64 3.50 -13.85
CA ILE A 289 -6.39 2.06 -14.00
C ILE A 289 -6.50 1.77 -15.50
N PRO A 290 -5.43 1.31 -16.17
CA PRO A 290 -5.44 1.05 -17.61
C PRO A 290 -6.51 0.05 -18.02
N SER A 291 -7.15 0.31 -19.16
CA SER A 291 -8.28 -0.49 -19.65
C SER A 291 -7.90 -1.92 -20.04
N SER A 292 -6.65 -2.14 -20.44
CA SER A 292 -6.09 -3.47 -20.73
C SER A 292 -5.77 -4.28 -19.48
N GLY A 293 -5.70 -3.64 -18.31
CA GLY A 293 -5.38 -4.24 -17.03
C GLY A 293 -4.18 -3.61 -16.33
N ALA A 294 -3.99 -4.00 -15.08
CA ALA A 294 -2.94 -3.47 -14.22
C ALA A 294 -2.55 -4.48 -13.14
N PHE A 295 -1.44 -4.26 -12.46
CA PHE A 295 -1.17 -4.97 -11.21
C PHE A 295 -2.00 -4.41 -10.06
N GLN A 296 -2.48 -5.32 -9.21
CA GLN A 296 -2.87 -5.07 -7.84
C GLN A 296 -1.88 -5.75 -6.91
N TRP A 297 -1.69 -5.20 -5.73
CA TRP A 297 -0.76 -5.70 -4.74
C TRP A 297 -1.30 -5.48 -3.32
N VAL A 298 -0.80 -6.28 -2.39
CA VAL A 298 -1.07 -6.15 -0.96
C VAL A 298 0.27 -6.06 -0.24
N ASP A 299 0.50 -4.94 0.42
CA ASP A 299 1.63 -4.85 1.35
C ASP A 299 1.26 -5.51 2.66
N VAL A 300 2.21 -6.22 3.24
CA VAL A 300 2.00 -7.07 4.40
C VAL A 300 3.05 -6.82 5.47
N MET A 301 2.62 -6.81 6.72
CA MET A 301 3.52 -6.73 7.87
C MET A 301 4.10 -8.10 8.17
N MET A 302 5.42 -8.19 8.29
CA MET A 302 6.15 -9.41 8.64
C MET A 302 7.18 -9.13 9.74
N ILE A 303 7.55 -10.17 10.49
CA ILE A 303 8.55 -10.09 11.56
C ILE A 303 9.84 -10.74 11.08
N PRO A 304 10.97 -10.01 11.02
CA PRO A 304 12.27 -10.58 10.70
C PRO A 304 12.64 -11.75 11.61
N LYS A 305 13.40 -12.71 11.06
CA LYS A 305 13.84 -13.90 11.80
C LYS A 305 14.65 -13.56 13.05
N ASP A 306 15.47 -12.53 12.98
CA ASP A 306 16.39 -12.06 14.02
C ASP A 306 15.84 -10.91 14.87
N ALA A 307 14.54 -10.58 14.73
CA ALA A 307 13.87 -9.54 15.49
C ALA A 307 14.08 -9.69 17.00
N LYS A 308 14.41 -8.59 17.67
CA LYS A 308 14.68 -8.58 19.12
C LYS A 308 13.42 -8.36 19.94
N HIS A 309 12.40 -7.74 19.33
CA HIS A 309 11.15 -7.37 19.99
C HIS A 309 9.92 -7.88 19.24
N PRO A 310 9.82 -9.23 18.98
CA PRO A 310 8.72 -9.78 18.18
C PRO A 310 7.34 -9.57 18.83
N LYS A 311 7.22 -9.50 20.14
CA LYS A 311 5.94 -9.23 20.80
C LYS A 311 5.50 -7.78 20.63
N ASN A 312 6.43 -6.84 20.63
CA ASN A 312 6.12 -5.43 20.32
C ASN A 312 5.69 -5.27 18.84
N ALA A 313 6.28 -6.06 17.93
CA ALA A 313 5.84 -6.12 16.53
C ALA A 313 4.40 -6.65 16.43
N HIS A 314 4.05 -7.75 17.13
CA HIS A 314 2.67 -8.23 17.20
C HIS A 314 1.72 -7.19 17.80
N ALA A 315 2.15 -6.45 18.83
CA ALA A 315 1.35 -5.39 19.43
C ALA A 315 1.05 -4.28 18.41
N PHE A 316 2.04 -3.89 17.56
CA PHE A 316 1.85 -2.92 16.50
C PHE A 316 0.90 -3.46 15.40
N MET A 317 1.10 -4.71 14.95
CA MET A 317 0.19 -5.37 14.00
C MET A 317 -1.25 -5.39 14.51
N ASN A 318 -1.45 -5.72 15.79
CA ASN A 318 -2.77 -5.70 16.39
C ASN A 318 -3.36 -4.29 16.50
N TYR A 319 -2.54 -3.30 16.83
CA TYR A 319 -2.95 -1.88 16.93
C TYR A 319 -3.44 -1.35 15.59
N ILE A 320 -2.69 -1.55 14.49
CA ILE A 320 -3.06 -1.02 13.18
C ILE A 320 -4.35 -1.64 12.63
N LEU A 321 -4.70 -2.82 13.11
CA LEU A 321 -5.97 -3.49 12.80
C LEU A 321 -7.15 -3.02 13.67
N THR A 322 -6.97 -2.05 14.57
CA THR A 322 -8.12 -1.36 15.18
C THR A 322 -8.85 -0.54 14.12
N PRO A 323 -10.18 -0.32 14.25
CA PRO A 323 -10.93 0.48 13.29
C PRO A 323 -10.37 1.90 13.13
N GLU A 324 -10.01 2.53 14.24
CA GLU A 324 -9.53 3.91 14.31
C GLU A 324 -8.15 4.07 13.65
N ALA A 325 -7.20 3.18 13.97
CA ALA A 325 -5.86 3.24 13.40
C ALA A 325 -5.88 2.89 11.90
N GLY A 326 -6.64 1.88 11.49
CA GLY A 326 -6.80 1.52 10.09
C GLY A 326 -7.45 2.62 9.26
N ALA A 327 -8.48 3.29 9.79
CA ALA A 327 -9.10 4.43 9.11
C ALA A 327 -8.16 5.64 9.01
N ALA A 328 -7.47 5.99 10.09
CA ALA A 328 -6.50 7.10 10.08
C ALA A 328 -5.39 6.86 9.05
N LEU A 329 -4.90 5.62 8.95
CA LEU A 329 -3.90 5.24 7.95
C LEU A 329 -4.44 5.45 6.53
N THR A 330 -5.61 4.89 6.20
CA THR A 330 -6.22 4.99 4.85
C THR A 330 -6.58 6.43 4.49
N ASN A 331 -7.11 7.22 5.43
CA ASN A 331 -7.44 8.63 5.20
C ASN A 331 -6.21 9.48 4.86
N PHE A 332 -5.03 9.09 5.34
CA PHE A 332 -3.77 9.74 5.00
C PHE A 332 -3.18 9.24 3.68
N THR A 333 -3.09 7.91 3.52
CA THR A 333 -2.36 7.29 2.40
C THR A 333 -3.17 7.21 1.13
N TYR A 334 -4.52 7.27 1.20
CA TYR A 334 -5.44 7.05 0.08
C TYR A 334 -5.31 5.66 -0.57
N TYR A 335 -4.71 4.70 0.11
CA TYR A 335 -4.69 3.30 -0.33
C TYR A 335 -5.89 2.52 0.22
N GLY A 336 -6.23 1.43 -0.45
CA GLY A 336 -7.29 0.54 -0.01
C GLY A 336 -6.95 -0.11 1.34
N THR A 337 -7.95 -0.23 2.23
CA THR A 337 -7.79 -0.89 3.52
C THR A 337 -8.18 -2.37 3.47
N PRO A 338 -7.39 -3.27 4.05
CA PRO A 338 -7.82 -4.64 4.30
C PRO A 338 -8.74 -4.73 5.53
N ASN A 339 -8.87 -3.67 6.35
CA ASN A 339 -9.60 -3.66 7.61
C ASN A 339 -11.07 -3.24 7.39
N LYS A 340 -11.97 -4.22 7.24
CA LYS A 340 -13.40 -3.94 7.04
C LYS A 340 -14.06 -3.20 8.21
N ALA A 341 -13.51 -3.32 9.42
CA ALA A 341 -14.06 -2.61 10.57
C ALA A 341 -13.71 -1.10 10.56
N ALA A 342 -12.70 -0.70 9.77
CA ALA A 342 -12.33 0.70 9.57
C ALA A 342 -13.26 1.44 8.59
N LEU A 343 -13.96 0.74 7.68
CA LEU A 343 -14.76 1.34 6.61
C LEU A 343 -15.73 2.45 7.08
N PRO A 344 -16.47 2.32 8.21
CA PRO A 344 -17.36 3.38 8.66
C PRO A 344 -16.66 4.66 9.12
N LEU A 345 -15.34 4.62 9.35
CA LEU A 345 -14.53 5.73 9.85
C LEU A 345 -13.66 6.36 8.76
N ILE A 346 -13.62 5.76 7.57
CA ILE A 346 -12.90 6.28 6.41
C ILE A 346 -13.74 7.36 5.75
N ASP A 347 -13.06 8.41 5.25
CA ASP A 347 -13.70 9.49 4.54
C ASP A 347 -14.45 8.97 3.32
N LYS A 348 -15.71 9.44 3.18
CA LYS A 348 -16.62 8.94 2.15
C LYS A 348 -16.06 9.08 0.72
N GLU A 349 -15.28 10.12 0.48
CA GLU A 349 -14.61 10.36 -0.80
C GLU A 349 -13.63 9.24 -1.17
N ILE A 350 -12.95 8.66 -0.19
CA ILE A 350 -12.01 7.54 -0.37
C ILE A 350 -12.77 6.23 -0.59
N ILE A 351 -13.83 5.99 0.21
CA ILE A 351 -14.63 4.77 0.09
C ILE A 351 -15.35 4.70 -1.24
N ASP A 352 -15.92 5.81 -1.70
CA ASP A 352 -16.72 5.87 -2.93
C ASP A 352 -15.86 6.04 -4.20
N ASP A 353 -14.55 6.22 -4.08
CA ASP A 353 -13.67 6.40 -5.24
C ASP A 353 -13.40 5.05 -5.94
N PRO A 354 -13.85 4.85 -7.19
CA PRO A 354 -13.68 3.59 -7.91
C PRO A 354 -12.24 3.32 -8.34
N LEU A 355 -11.33 4.28 -8.18
CA LEU A 355 -9.91 4.10 -8.46
C LEU A 355 -9.14 3.63 -7.21
N ILE A 356 -9.72 3.81 -6.02
CA ILE A 356 -9.23 3.26 -4.76
C ILE A 356 -9.92 1.94 -4.44
N ASN A 357 -11.23 1.88 -4.69
CA ASN A 357 -12.08 0.70 -4.49
C ASN A 357 -12.73 0.29 -5.82
N PRO A 358 -11.98 -0.30 -6.76
CA PRO A 358 -12.46 -0.59 -8.10
C PRO A 358 -13.62 -1.58 -8.07
N PRO A 359 -14.61 -1.39 -8.97
CA PRO A 359 -15.74 -2.30 -9.13
C PRO A 359 -15.30 -3.66 -9.69
N ALA A 360 -16.16 -4.68 -9.55
CA ALA A 360 -15.80 -6.06 -9.84
C ALA A 360 -15.28 -6.30 -11.28
N ASP A 361 -15.86 -5.63 -12.27
CA ASP A 361 -15.47 -5.72 -13.68
C ASP A 361 -14.06 -5.13 -13.96
N VAL A 362 -13.62 -4.18 -13.14
CA VAL A 362 -12.24 -3.67 -13.17
C VAL A 362 -11.31 -4.65 -12.44
N VAL A 363 -11.72 -5.16 -11.26
CA VAL A 363 -10.94 -6.13 -10.48
C VAL A 363 -10.64 -7.40 -11.30
N GLU A 364 -11.54 -7.86 -12.15
CA GLU A 364 -11.33 -9.00 -13.04
C GLU A 364 -10.15 -8.83 -14.03
N LYS A 365 -9.72 -7.59 -14.28
CA LYS A 365 -8.58 -7.26 -15.14
C LYS A 365 -7.31 -6.95 -14.35
N LEU A 366 -7.34 -7.09 -13.02
CA LEU A 366 -6.18 -6.88 -12.19
C LEU A 366 -5.43 -8.19 -11.95
N TYR A 367 -4.12 -8.12 -11.98
CA TYR A 367 -3.22 -9.25 -11.80
C TYR A 367 -2.42 -9.07 -10.51
N PHE A 368 -2.18 -10.16 -9.81
CA PHE A 368 -1.13 -10.20 -8.79
C PHE A 368 0.21 -10.56 -9.43
N GLN A 369 1.28 -9.99 -8.91
CA GLN A 369 2.62 -10.51 -9.21
C GLN A 369 2.78 -11.87 -8.53
N LYS A 370 3.18 -12.88 -9.31
CA LYS A 370 3.50 -14.22 -8.79
C LYS A 370 4.99 -14.33 -8.53
N ASP A 371 5.36 -15.11 -7.53
CA ASP A 371 6.74 -15.55 -7.40
C ASP A 371 7.09 -16.47 -8.59
N LEU A 372 8.14 -16.14 -9.32
CA LEU A 372 8.61 -16.90 -10.49
C LEU A 372 9.83 -17.78 -10.15
N GLY A 373 10.22 -17.83 -8.88
CA GLY A 373 11.36 -18.61 -8.43
C GLY A 373 12.64 -18.24 -9.19
N GLU A 374 13.30 -19.27 -9.75
CA GLU A 374 14.54 -19.06 -10.51
C GLU A 374 14.34 -18.21 -11.77
N ASP A 375 13.12 -18.16 -12.35
CA ASP A 375 12.86 -17.37 -13.56
C ASP A 375 12.84 -15.84 -13.31
N GLU A 376 12.89 -15.37 -12.06
CA GLU A 376 13.00 -13.93 -11.74
C GLU A 376 14.24 -13.28 -12.40
N PHE A 377 15.33 -14.04 -12.57
CA PHE A 377 16.52 -13.50 -13.22
C PHE A 377 16.26 -13.07 -14.67
N LYS A 378 15.28 -13.67 -15.37
CA LYS A 378 14.93 -13.31 -16.75
C LYS A 378 14.44 -11.88 -16.86
N TYR A 379 13.72 -11.42 -15.82
CA TYR A 379 13.24 -10.03 -15.71
C TYR A 379 14.39 -9.07 -15.35
N SER A 380 15.18 -9.38 -14.34
CA SER A 380 16.28 -8.53 -13.90
C SER A 380 17.38 -8.36 -14.96
N ASP A 381 17.72 -9.42 -15.71
CA ASP A 381 18.65 -9.35 -16.83
C ASP A 381 18.16 -8.42 -17.93
N ARG A 382 16.88 -8.54 -18.30
CA ARG A 382 16.26 -7.70 -19.33
C ARG A 382 16.05 -6.27 -18.84
N TRP A 383 15.74 -6.08 -17.55
CA TRP A 383 15.65 -4.77 -16.95
C TRP A 383 16.96 -4.01 -17.05
N THR A 384 18.08 -4.70 -16.82
CA THR A 384 19.41 -4.12 -17.04
C THR A 384 19.58 -3.63 -18.48
N LYS A 385 19.11 -4.38 -19.50
CA LYS A 385 19.13 -3.95 -20.91
C LYS A 385 18.26 -2.70 -21.10
N VAL A 386 17.04 -2.67 -20.54
CA VAL A 386 16.14 -1.51 -20.63
C VAL A 386 16.78 -0.29 -20.00
N THR A 387 17.33 -0.40 -18.80
CA THR A 387 17.89 0.76 -18.06
C THR A 387 19.14 1.32 -18.69
N THR A 388 19.94 0.51 -19.39
CA THR A 388 21.20 0.90 -20.03
C THR A 388 21.09 1.29 -21.51
N ALA A 389 19.96 1.01 -22.19
CA ALA A 389 19.74 1.29 -23.62
C ALA A 389 19.76 2.80 -23.99
#